data_aac5fc8e2190915b9a2414eda995b844
#
_entry.id   aac5fc8e2190915b9a2414eda995b844
#
_cell.length_a   1.000
_cell.length_b   1.000
_cell.length_c   1.000
_cell.angle_alpha   90.00
_cell.angle_beta   90.00
_cell.angle_gamma   90.00
#
_symmetry.space_group_name_H-M   'P 1'
#
loop_
_entity.id
_entity.type
_entity.pdbx_description
1 polymer ?
#
loop_
_entity_poly.entity_id
_entity_poly.type
_entity_poly.pdbx_seq_one_letter_code
_entity_poly.pdbx_strand_id
1 'polypeptide(L)'
;YWPGALTIVVPKQAGSGISRAATAGLPSVAIRCPAAAPMRDLLAACGRPLAAPSANASGGISPTSADHVLASLDGKIPLIIDGGRTAHGIESTIVGFGGGGLSLLRPGPLDFAELAALAQLSEAAASGRIEAPGQLASHYAPSKPLRLDVRTPDQDEWMIGFGGIGGHDTLSARGDLKEAAARLFHALHRAEAQASPRIAVAPVPEQGIGIAINDRLRRAAAPR
;
A
#
# COMPACT_ATOMS: atom_id res chain seq x y z
N TYR A 1 -2.47 14.89 10.15
CA TYR A 1 -2.38 13.87 9.10
C TYR A 1 -3.75 13.37 8.60
N TRP A 2 -4.84 13.89 9.14
CA TRP A 2 -6.19 13.75 8.63
C TRP A 2 -6.75 15.11 8.17
N PRO A 3 -7.38 15.16 7.01
CA PRO A 3 -7.55 14.11 6.02
C PRO A 3 -6.23 13.76 5.32
N GLY A 4 -5.93 12.43 5.16
CA GLY A 4 -4.65 12.05 4.59
C GLY A 4 -4.31 10.56 4.60
N ALA A 5 -3.00 10.28 4.59
CA ALA A 5 -2.45 8.94 4.45
C ALA A 5 -2.13 8.26 5.80
N LEU A 6 -2.83 8.63 6.87
CA LEU A 6 -2.76 7.99 8.18
C LEU A 6 -3.98 7.08 8.41
N THR A 7 -3.74 5.86 8.83
CA THR A 7 -4.76 4.94 9.36
C THR A 7 -4.43 4.61 10.81
N ILE A 8 -5.41 4.66 11.68
CA ILE A 8 -5.26 4.37 13.10
C ILE A 8 -6.09 3.13 13.44
N VAL A 9 -5.47 2.14 14.09
CA VAL A 9 -6.15 0.96 14.63
C VAL A 9 -6.48 1.22 16.08
N VAL A 10 -7.76 1.11 16.40
CA VAL A 10 -8.30 1.33 17.76
C VAL A 10 -9.17 0.16 18.21
N PRO A 11 -9.31 -0.09 19.52
CA PRO A 11 -10.27 -1.07 20.03
C PRO A 11 -11.69 -0.74 19.55
N LYS A 12 -12.42 -1.77 19.14
CA LYS A 12 -13.82 -1.64 18.76
C LYS A 12 -14.71 -1.65 20.01
N GLN A 13 -15.52 -0.61 20.16
CA GLN A 13 -16.48 -0.55 21.26
C GLN A 13 -17.57 -1.62 21.08
N ALA A 14 -17.93 -2.30 22.16
CA ALA A 14 -19.04 -3.22 22.16
C ALA A 14 -20.35 -2.50 21.76
N GLY A 15 -21.13 -3.11 20.89
CA GLY A 15 -22.38 -2.51 20.39
C GLY A 15 -22.17 -1.38 19.36
N SER A 16 -20.96 -1.13 18.85
CA SER A 16 -20.67 -0.08 17.86
C SER A 16 -21.39 -0.22 16.51
N GLY A 17 -22.06 -1.35 16.24
CA GLY A 17 -22.71 -1.60 14.94
C GLY A 17 -21.74 -1.88 13.79
N ILE A 18 -20.44 -1.86 14.01
CA ILE A 18 -19.44 -2.16 12.98
C ILE A 18 -19.46 -3.65 12.66
N SER A 19 -19.70 -3.98 11.39
CA SER A 19 -19.75 -5.36 10.92
C SER A 19 -18.48 -6.14 11.22
N ARG A 20 -18.63 -7.41 11.61
CA ARG A 20 -17.49 -8.34 11.79
C ARG A 20 -16.71 -8.55 10.48
N ALA A 21 -17.38 -8.49 9.32
CA ALA A 21 -16.74 -8.58 8.02
C ALA A 21 -15.78 -7.41 7.78
N ALA A 22 -16.16 -6.18 8.17
CA ALA A 22 -15.31 -4.99 8.02
C ALA A 22 -14.06 -5.00 8.92
N THR A 23 -14.06 -5.82 9.99
CA THR A 23 -12.94 -5.94 10.93
C THR A 23 -12.24 -7.31 10.85
N ALA A 24 -12.55 -8.14 9.88
CA ALA A 24 -12.09 -9.54 9.80
C ALA A 24 -12.30 -10.32 11.11
N GLY A 25 -13.35 -9.99 11.87
CA GLY A 25 -13.66 -10.59 13.17
C GLY A 25 -12.81 -10.09 14.34
N LEU A 26 -11.86 -9.19 14.10
CA LEU A 26 -10.95 -8.65 15.13
C LEU A 26 -11.71 -7.76 16.13
N PRO A 27 -11.18 -7.62 17.37
CA PRO A 27 -11.73 -6.73 18.39
C PRO A 27 -11.35 -5.25 18.14
N SER A 28 -10.59 -4.97 17.10
CA SER A 28 -10.15 -3.64 16.68
C SER A 28 -10.73 -3.24 15.33
N VAL A 29 -10.65 -1.95 15.01
CA VAL A 29 -11.05 -1.38 13.73
C VAL A 29 -10.00 -0.38 13.24
N ALA A 30 -9.68 -0.45 11.95
CA ALA A 30 -8.80 0.50 11.28
C ALA A 30 -9.64 1.67 10.73
N ILE A 31 -9.32 2.89 11.12
CA ILE A 31 -10.05 4.10 10.76
C ILE A 31 -9.13 5.05 10.00
N ARG A 32 -9.65 5.65 8.93
CA ARG A 32 -8.97 6.66 8.13
C ARG A 32 -9.93 7.75 7.69
N CYS A 33 -9.46 9.00 7.69
CA CYS A 33 -10.12 10.11 7.00
C CYS A 33 -9.35 10.37 5.68
N PRO A 34 -9.93 10.05 4.50
CA PRO A 34 -9.24 10.20 3.21
C PRO A 34 -9.12 11.66 2.78
N ALA A 35 -8.02 12.01 2.06
CA ALA A 35 -7.83 13.35 1.49
C ALA A 35 -8.52 13.53 0.13
N ALA A 36 -8.72 12.46 -0.64
CA ALA A 36 -9.28 12.52 -1.99
C ALA A 36 -10.71 13.10 -1.97
N ALA A 37 -10.94 14.19 -2.72
CA ALA A 37 -12.22 14.87 -2.75
C ALA A 37 -13.37 13.93 -3.17
N PRO A 38 -13.29 13.13 -4.25
CA PRO A 38 -14.39 12.24 -4.63
C PRO A 38 -14.79 11.26 -3.51
N MET A 39 -13.81 10.77 -2.72
CA MET A 39 -14.12 9.88 -1.59
C MET A 39 -14.77 10.62 -0.42
N ARG A 40 -14.38 11.86 -0.17
CA ARG A 40 -14.99 12.71 0.88
C ARG A 40 -16.43 13.06 0.53
N ASP A 41 -16.68 13.40 -0.73
CA ASP A 41 -18.00 13.71 -1.24
C ASP A 41 -18.93 12.49 -1.17
N LEU A 42 -18.40 11.30 -1.53
CA LEU A 42 -19.10 10.04 -1.37
C LEU A 42 -19.47 9.76 0.09
N LEU A 43 -18.51 9.92 1.02
CA LEU A 43 -18.76 9.74 2.46
C LEU A 43 -19.81 10.71 2.98
N ALA A 44 -19.78 11.97 2.54
CA ALA A 44 -20.78 12.98 2.91
C ALA A 44 -22.17 12.62 2.37
N ALA A 45 -22.26 12.17 1.11
CA ALA A 45 -23.50 11.74 0.50
C ALA A 45 -24.10 10.49 1.17
N CYS A 46 -23.25 9.53 1.57
CA CYS A 46 -23.68 8.31 2.27
C CYS A 46 -24.09 8.56 3.72
N GLY A 47 -23.59 9.61 4.36
CA GLY A 47 -23.84 9.94 5.76
C GLY A 47 -23.38 8.88 6.77
N ARG A 48 -22.47 8.01 6.37
CA ARG A 48 -21.94 6.89 7.21
C ARG A 48 -20.55 6.45 6.77
N PRO A 49 -19.75 5.82 7.66
CA PRO A 49 -18.47 5.21 7.30
C PRO A 49 -18.64 4.11 6.24
N LEU A 50 -17.64 3.97 5.38
CA LEU A 50 -17.59 2.92 4.35
C LEU A 50 -16.41 1.99 4.61
N ALA A 51 -16.61 0.68 4.44
CA ALA A 51 -15.53 -0.29 4.40
C ALA A 51 -14.85 -0.22 3.02
N ALA A 52 -13.55 0.03 3.00
CA ALA A 52 -12.80 0.26 1.77
C ALA A 52 -11.53 -0.61 1.73
N PRO A 53 -11.59 -1.86 1.27
CA PRO A 53 -10.41 -2.65 0.93
C PRO A 53 -9.73 -2.08 -0.33
N SER A 54 -8.56 -2.61 -0.69
CA SER A 54 -7.97 -2.32 -2.00
C SER A 54 -8.90 -2.82 -3.11
N ALA A 55 -9.09 -2.00 -4.16
CA ALA A 55 -10.02 -2.30 -5.24
C ALA A 55 -9.36 -3.20 -6.31
N ASN A 56 -8.93 -4.40 -5.92
CA ASN A 56 -8.31 -5.42 -6.78
C ASN A 56 -8.61 -6.83 -6.28
N ALA A 57 -8.33 -7.84 -7.09
CA ALA A 57 -8.35 -9.23 -6.65
C ALA A 57 -7.33 -9.44 -5.51
N SER A 58 -7.73 -10.20 -4.48
CA SER A 58 -6.91 -10.43 -3.29
C SER A 58 -5.52 -10.98 -3.64
N GLY A 59 -4.48 -10.42 -3.01
CA GLY A 59 -3.08 -10.81 -3.21
C GLY A 59 -2.42 -10.18 -4.44
N GLY A 60 -3.17 -9.62 -5.39
CA GLY A 60 -2.64 -8.97 -6.59
C GLY A 60 -2.07 -7.58 -6.35
N ILE A 61 -1.50 -6.97 -7.41
CA ILE A 61 -0.94 -5.62 -7.38
C ILE A 61 -2.04 -4.62 -7.02
N SER A 62 -1.76 -3.72 -6.06
CA SER A 62 -2.72 -2.66 -5.70
C SER A 62 -2.97 -1.70 -6.86
N PRO A 63 -4.22 -1.26 -7.09
CA PRO A 63 -4.54 -0.30 -8.14
C PRO A 63 -4.13 1.12 -7.75
N THR A 64 -3.67 1.90 -8.73
CA THR A 64 -3.35 3.33 -8.60
C THR A 64 -4.10 4.21 -9.61
N SER A 65 -4.99 3.63 -10.39
CA SER A 65 -5.89 4.30 -11.34
C SER A 65 -7.15 3.47 -11.54
N ALA A 66 -8.19 4.07 -12.12
CA ALA A 66 -9.44 3.38 -12.48
C ALA A 66 -9.20 2.23 -13.46
N ASP A 67 -8.28 2.38 -14.42
CA ASP A 67 -7.93 1.31 -15.36
C ASP A 67 -7.39 0.06 -14.66
N HIS A 68 -6.58 0.21 -13.60
CA HIS A 68 -6.10 -0.93 -12.81
C HIS A 68 -7.25 -1.64 -12.07
N VAL A 69 -8.23 -0.88 -11.59
CA VAL A 69 -9.44 -1.44 -10.95
C VAL A 69 -10.25 -2.19 -11.99
N LEU A 70 -10.50 -1.59 -13.15
CA LEU A 70 -11.24 -2.20 -14.25
C LEU A 70 -10.57 -3.50 -14.71
N ALA A 71 -9.26 -3.50 -14.95
CA ALA A 71 -8.51 -4.69 -15.35
C ALA A 71 -8.63 -5.86 -14.34
N SER A 72 -8.81 -5.57 -13.04
CA SER A 72 -8.89 -6.58 -11.98
C SER A 72 -10.32 -7.00 -11.64
N LEU A 73 -11.29 -6.09 -11.73
CA LEU A 73 -12.64 -6.26 -11.18
C LEU A 73 -13.77 -6.06 -12.21
N ASP A 74 -13.45 -5.99 -13.51
CA ASP A 74 -14.48 -5.91 -14.56
C ASP A 74 -15.50 -7.05 -14.43
N GLY A 75 -16.76 -6.70 -14.56
CA GLY A 75 -17.88 -7.63 -14.38
C GLY A 75 -18.15 -8.11 -12.95
N LYS A 76 -17.28 -7.75 -11.95
CA LYS A 76 -17.42 -8.15 -10.54
C LYS A 76 -17.97 -7.05 -9.64
N ILE A 77 -17.87 -5.80 -10.07
CA ILE A 77 -18.40 -4.63 -9.36
C ILE A 77 -19.24 -3.78 -10.32
N PRO A 78 -20.31 -3.13 -9.85
CA PRO A 78 -21.24 -2.40 -10.71
C PRO A 78 -20.76 -0.98 -11.06
N LEU A 79 -19.81 -0.40 -10.32
CA LEU A 79 -19.43 1.00 -10.44
C LEU A 79 -17.98 1.22 -10.02
N ILE A 80 -17.27 2.07 -10.75
CA ILE A 80 -15.97 2.63 -10.40
C ILE A 80 -16.11 4.15 -10.39
N ILE A 81 -15.72 4.78 -9.29
CA ILE A 81 -15.62 6.24 -9.19
C ILE A 81 -14.16 6.60 -9.47
N ASP A 82 -13.92 7.20 -10.63
CA ASP A 82 -12.58 7.63 -11.02
C ASP A 82 -12.21 8.94 -10.32
N GLY A 83 -11.30 8.86 -9.35
CA GLY A 83 -10.70 10.01 -8.67
C GLY A 83 -9.34 10.43 -9.22
N GLY A 84 -8.95 9.90 -10.38
CA GLY A 84 -7.63 10.07 -10.95
C GLY A 84 -6.57 9.13 -10.31
N ARG A 85 -5.30 9.38 -10.63
CA ARG A 85 -4.18 8.61 -10.07
C ARG A 85 -3.98 8.91 -8.60
N THR A 86 -3.60 7.87 -7.84
CA THR A 86 -3.29 8.03 -6.41
C THR A 86 -1.99 8.83 -6.23
N ALA A 87 -2.04 9.86 -5.37
CA ALA A 87 -0.92 10.79 -5.18
C ALA A 87 0.33 10.12 -4.55
N HIS A 88 0.14 9.21 -3.59
CA HIS A 88 1.25 8.53 -2.90
C HIS A 88 1.66 7.21 -3.56
N GLY A 89 0.80 6.61 -4.39
CA GLY A 89 1.03 5.35 -5.08
C GLY A 89 1.05 4.10 -4.19
N ILE A 90 1.33 4.24 -2.90
CA ILE A 90 1.29 3.18 -1.89
C ILE A 90 0.23 3.47 -0.84
N GLU A 91 -0.14 2.46 -0.07
CA GLU A 91 -1.18 2.56 0.96
C GLU A 91 -0.71 3.39 2.15
N SER A 92 -1.69 3.86 2.94
CA SER A 92 -1.48 4.64 4.16
C SER A 92 -0.53 3.98 5.16
N THR A 93 0.20 4.79 5.92
CA THR A 93 0.84 4.38 7.16
C THR A 93 -0.24 3.93 8.14
N ILE A 94 -0.08 2.74 8.74
CA ILE A 94 -1.00 2.23 9.77
C ILE A 94 -0.28 2.17 11.10
N VAL A 95 -0.87 2.80 12.10
CA VAL A 95 -0.40 2.76 13.47
C VAL A 95 -1.47 2.18 14.39
N GLY A 96 -1.03 1.56 15.47
CA GLY A 96 -1.86 1.09 16.57
C GLY A 96 -1.33 1.55 17.91
N PHE A 97 -2.10 1.33 18.98
CA PHE A 97 -1.71 1.64 20.35
C PHE A 97 -1.54 0.33 21.11
N GLY A 98 -0.39 0.15 21.75
CA GLY A 98 -0.09 -1.04 22.51
C GLY A 98 1.22 -0.89 23.30
N GLY A 99 1.41 -1.70 24.36
CA GLY A 99 2.64 -1.66 25.15
C GLY A 99 2.96 -0.31 25.79
N GLY A 100 1.96 0.56 25.97
CA GLY A 100 2.15 1.92 26.50
C GLY A 100 2.64 2.95 25.49
N GLY A 101 2.66 2.63 24.19
CA GLY A 101 3.15 3.51 23.14
C GLY A 101 2.43 3.36 21.79
N LEU A 102 3.02 3.95 20.77
CA LEU A 102 2.58 3.89 19.38
C LEU A 102 3.34 2.77 18.65
N SER A 103 2.62 1.88 17.97
CA SER A 103 3.20 0.78 17.20
C SER A 103 2.97 0.99 15.71
N LEU A 104 4.02 0.77 14.90
CA LEU A 104 3.91 0.74 13.44
C LEU A 104 3.40 -0.62 12.99
N LEU A 105 2.18 -0.65 12.43
CA LEU A 105 1.56 -1.87 11.91
C LEU A 105 1.79 -2.05 10.41
N ARG A 106 1.94 -0.94 9.67
CA ARG A 106 2.31 -0.96 8.24
C ARG A 106 3.04 0.33 7.88
N PRO A 107 4.27 0.26 7.38
CA PRO A 107 4.96 1.44 6.87
C PRO A 107 4.22 1.99 5.63
N GLY A 108 4.22 3.32 5.47
CA GLY A 108 3.53 4.04 4.42
C GLY A 108 4.19 5.39 4.14
N PRO A 109 3.46 6.37 3.56
CA PRO A 109 4.03 7.66 3.18
C PRO A 109 4.46 8.56 4.35
N LEU A 110 3.98 8.29 5.57
CA LEU A 110 4.28 9.12 6.75
C LEU A 110 5.42 8.50 7.55
N ASP A 111 6.32 9.36 8.02
CA ASP A 111 7.40 8.96 8.91
C ASP A 111 6.87 8.56 10.29
N PHE A 112 7.27 7.38 10.76
CA PHE A 112 6.76 6.84 12.02
C PHE A 112 7.35 7.54 13.25
N ALA A 113 8.65 7.87 13.23
CA ALA A 113 9.29 8.57 14.34
C ALA A 113 8.67 9.96 14.54
N GLU A 114 8.35 10.66 13.44
CA GLU A 114 7.66 11.95 13.47
C GLU A 114 6.25 11.83 14.07
N LEU A 115 5.51 10.77 13.71
CA LEU A 115 4.19 10.49 14.28
C LEU A 115 4.25 10.18 15.79
N ALA A 116 5.22 9.39 16.22
CA ALA A 116 5.42 9.05 17.63
C ALA A 116 5.79 10.30 18.46
N ALA A 117 6.68 11.13 17.95
CA ALA A 117 7.07 12.38 18.61
C ALA A 117 5.89 13.36 18.76
N LEU A 118 5.07 13.53 17.72
CA LEU A 118 3.88 14.37 17.77
C LEU A 118 2.81 13.86 18.76
N ALA A 119 2.67 12.53 18.85
CA ALA A 119 1.73 11.93 19.79
C ALA A 119 2.23 11.95 21.24
N GLN A 120 3.49 12.38 21.47
CA GLN A 120 4.17 12.32 22.78
C GLN A 120 4.16 10.90 23.38
N LEU A 121 4.22 9.90 22.52
CA LEU A 121 4.24 8.49 22.87
C LEU A 121 5.59 7.88 22.52
N SER A 122 6.06 6.95 23.33
CA SER A 122 7.20 6.11 22.97
C SER A 122 6.82 5.17 21.84
N GLU A 123 7.81 4.81 21.02
CA GLU A 123 7.64 3.75 20.03
C GLU A 123 7.51 2.40 20.75
N ALA A 124 6.52 1.61 20.38
CA ALA A 124 6.29 0.28 20.90
C ALA A 124 6.40 -0.77 19.79
N ALA A 125 6.88 -1.95 20.14
CA ALA A 125 6.92 -3.06 19.19
C ALA A 125 5.49 -3.48 18.80
N ALA A 126 5.29 -3.82 17.53
CA ALA A 126 4.05 -4.43 17.09
C ALA A 126 3.88 -5.82 17.73
N SER A 127 2.65 -6.24 17.96
CA SER A 127 2.32 -7.50 18.66
C SER A 127 2.75 -8.77 17.93
N GLY A 128 3.18 -8.67 16.67
CA GLY A 128 3.46 -9.80 15.79
C GLY A 128 2.21 -10.54 15.27
N ARG A 129 1.02 -10.11 15.67
CA ARG A 129 -0.27 -10.61 15.16
C ARG A 129 -0.71 -9.81 13.95
N ILE A 130 -1.55 -10.42 13.11
CA ILE A 130 -2.21 -9.71 12.01
C ILE A 130 -3.31 -8.83 12.60
N GLU A 131 -3.09 -7.52 12.64
CA GLU A 131 -4.00 -6.51 13.18
C GLU A 131 -4.45 -5.49 12.12
N ALA A 132 -3.82 -5.52 10.95
CA ALA A 132 -4.06 -4.56 9.87
C ALA A 132 -3.95 -5.19 8.48
N PRO A 133 -4.60 -4.62 7.47
CA PRO A 133 -4.44 -5.04 6.06
C PRO A 133 -2.98 -4.90 5.59
N GLY A 134 -2.54 -5.83 4.73
CA GLY A 134 -1.19 -5.80 4.13
C GLY A 134 -0.09 -6.41 5.00
N GLN A 135 -0.43 -7.10 6.09
CA GLN A 135 0.52 -7.82 6.95
C GLN A 135 0.76 -9.27 6.52
N LEU A 136 0.05 -9.78 5.51
CA LEU A 136 0.30 -11.12 4.97
C LEU A 136 1.69 -11.20 4.34
N ALA A 137 2.35 -12.36 4.43
CA ALA A 137 3.69 -12.58 3.91
C ALA A 137 3.74 -12.36 2.39
N SER A 138 2.80 -12.94 1.62
CA SER A 138 2.63 -12.68 0.20
C SER A 138 1.43 -11.74 -0.03
N HIS A 139 1.68 -10.60 -0.67
CA HIS A 139 0.69 -9.57 -1.01
C HIS A 139 1.25 -8.66 -2.10
N TYR A 140 0.41 -7.92 -2.82
CA TYR A 140 0.83 -7.01 -3.91
C TYR A 140 1.51 -7.69 -5.09
N ALA A 141 1.36 -9.01 -5.21
CA ALA A 141 2.19 -9.83 -6.09
C ALA A 141 1.71 -9.78 -7.55
N PRO A 142 2.61 -9.51 -8.50
CA PRO A 142 2.36 -9.78 -9.92
C PRO A 142 2.19 -11.28 -10.16
N SER A 143 1.58 -11.68 -11.29
CA SER A 143 1.51 -13.11 -11.66
C SER A 143 2.88 -13.67 -12.04
N LYS A 144 3.79 -12.81 -12.48
CA LYS A 144 5.14 -13.11 -12.89
C LYS A 144 6.11 -13.16 -11.71
N PRO A 145 7.14 -14.02 -11.74
CA PRO A 145 8.23 -14.00 -10.76
C PRO A 145 8.90 -12.62 -10.70
N LEU A 146 9.14 -12.14 -9.48
CA LEU A 146 9.74 -10.84 -9.19
C LEU A 146 11.09 -11.03 -8.48
N ARG A 147 12.17 -10.52 -9.06
CA ARG A 147 13.52 -10.52 -8.50
C ARG A 147 13.90 -9.10 -8.05
N LEU A 148 14.36 -8.98 -6.81
CA LEU A 148 14.73 -7.70 -6.19
C LEU A 148 16.23 -7.46 -6.20
N ASP A 149 16.63 -6.22 -5.94
CA ASP A 149 18.01 -5.77 -5.79
C ASP A 149 18.88 -6.03 -7.02
N VAL A 150 18.26 -5.99 -8.20
CA VAL A 150 18.90 -6.29 -9.47
C VAL A 150 19.59 -5.04 -10.02
N ARG A 151 20.88 -5.16 -10.34
CA ARG A 151 21.65 -4.10 -11.03
C ARG A 151 21.75 -4.32 -12.51
N THR A 152 21.76 -5.59 -12.93
CA THR A 152 21.81 -6.00 -14.34
C THR A 152 20.76 -7.09 -14.54
N PRO A 153 19.72 -6.85 -15.37
CA PRO A 153 18.68 -7.84 -15.61
C PRO A 153 19.19 -8.98 -16.52
N ASP A 154 18.54 -10.13 -16.40
CA ASP A 154 18.66 -11.20 -17.38
C ASP A 154 17.90 -10.82 -18.67
N GLN A 155 18.16 -11.55 -19.77
CA GLN A 155 17.59 -11.21 -21.09
C GLN A 155 16.06 -11.33 -21.15
N ASP A 156 15.47 -12.16 -20.29
CA ASP A 156 14.03 -12.44 -20.22
C ASP A 156 13.31 -11.62 -19.14
N GLU A 157 14.01 -10.68 -18.50
CA GLU A 157 13.45 -9.85 -17.43
C GLU A 157 13.03 -8.46 -17.92
N TRP A 158 11.85 -8.02 -17.49
CA TRP A 158 11.46 -6.61 -17.55
C TRP A 158 12.05 -5.86 -16.37
N MET A 159 13.03 -4.99 -16.64
CA MET A 159 13.71 -4.23 -15.60
C MET A 159 12.97 -2.95 -15.24
N ILE A 160 12.72 -2.76 -13.95
CA ILE A 160 12.26 -1.51 -13.33
C ILE A 160 13.46 -0.88 -12.61
N GLY A 161 13.96 0.22 -13.14
CA GLY A 161 15.13 0.94 -12.64
C GLY A 161 14.83 1.87 -11.46
N PHE A 162 15.89 2.36 -10.81
CA PHE A 162 15.85 3.41 -9.79
C PHE A 162 17.18 4.16 -9.72
N GLY A 163 17.13 5.49 -9.59
CA GLY A 163 18.33 6.33 -9.53
C GLY A 163 19.19 6.19 -10.80
N GLY A 164 20.48 5.96 -10.63
CA GLY A 164 21.41 5.73 -11.73
C GLY A 164 21.32 4.37 -12.42
N ILE A 165 20.44 3.47 -11.96
CA ILE A 165 20.22 2.16 -12.57
C ILE A 165 19.02 2.27 -13.51
N GLY A 166 19.28 2.21 -14.83
CA GLY A 166 18.26 2.25 -15.86
C GLY A 166 17.48 0.94 -15.97
N GLY A 167 16.42 0.95 -16.80
CA GLY A 167 15.59 -0.21 -17.08
C GLY A 167 14.63 0.08 -18.23
N HIS A 168 13.72 -0.86 -18.49
CA HIS A 168 12.60 -0.68 -19.43
C HIS A 168 11.57 0.34 -18.90
N ASP A 169 11.47 0.44 -17.58
CA ASP A 169 10.75 1.48 -16.83
C ASP A 169 11.61 1.91 -15.63
N THR A 170 11.21 2.98 -14.92
CA THR A 170 11.91 3.45 -13.73
C THR A 170 10.96 3.95 -12.66
N LEU A 171 11.26 3.66 -11.40
CA LEU A 171 10.55 4.25 -10.25
C LEU A 171 10.86 5.74 -10.11
N SER A 172 12.14 6.11 -10.25
CA SER A 172 12.60 7.50 -10.32
C SER A 172 14.02 7.53 -10.91
N ALA A 173 14.23 8.24 -11.98
CA ALA A 173 15.57 8.40 -12.57
C ALA A 173 16.51 9.25 -11.70
N ARG A 174 15.94 10.12 -10.85
CA ARG A 174 16.70 11.01 -9.95
C ARG A 174 16.94 10.41 -8.57
N GLY A 175 16.41 9.20 -8.30
CA GLY A 175 16.50 8.59 -6.98
C GLY A 175 15.55 9.21 -5.94
N ASP A 176 14.50 9.92 -6.36
CA ASP A 176 13.49 10.50 -5.48
C ASP A 176 12.56 9.40 -4.97
N LEU A 177 12.58 9.17 -3.66
CA LEU A 177 11.80 8.11 -3.02
C LEU A 177 10.30 8.39 -3.01
N LYS A 178 9.86 9.66 -3.02
CA LYS A 178 8.44 10.00 -3.10
C LYS A 178 7.90 9.72 -4.50
N GLU A 179 8.65 10.08 -5.53
CA GLU A 179 8.35 9.72 -6.92
C GLU A 179 8.31 8.19 -7.09
N ALA A 180 9.29 7.49 -6.52
CA ALA A 180 9.37 6.03 -6.58
C ALA A 180 8.15 5.37 -5.95
N ALA A 181 7.71 5.81 -4.78
CA ALA A 181 6.50 5.32 -4.12
C ALA A 181 5.25 5.57 -4.99
N ALA A 182 5.11 6.78 -5.55
CA ALA A 182 3.98 7.14 -6.41
C ALA A 182 3.90 6.29 -7.68
N ARG A 183 5.03 5.78 -8.18
CA ARG A 183 5.13 4.98 -9.39
C ARG A 183 5.17 3.47 -9.17
N LEU A 184 5.40 3.00 -7.95
CA LEU A 184 5.69 1.59 -7.65
C LEU A 184 4.67 0.62 -8.28
N PHE A 185 3.42 0.71 -7.87
CA PHE A 185 2.40 -0.22 -8.38
C PHE A 185 2.07 0.01 -9.86
N HIS A 186 2.14 1.26 -10.33
CA HIS A 186 2.00 1.53 -11.75
C HIS A 186 3.08 0.85 -12.59
N ALA A 187 4.34 0.91 -12.17
CA ALA A 187 5.45 0.23 -12.85
C ALA A 187 5.29 -1.30 -12.81
N LEU A 188 4.81 -1.86 -11.69
CA LEU A 188 4.50 -3.29 -11.59
C LEU A 188 3.35 -3.70 -12.52
N HIS A 189 2.26 -2.92 -12.62
CA HIS A 189 1.19 -3.17 -13.60
C HIS A 189 1.69 -3.09 -15.04
N ARG A 190 2.55 -2.14 -15.36
CA ARG A 190 3.17 -2.05 -16.70
C ARG A 190 4.04 -3.27 -17.00
N ALA A 191 4.86 -3.70 -16.03
CA ALA A 191 5.71 -4.89 -16.17
C ALA A 191 4.87 -6.17 -16.36
N GLU A 192 3.77 -6.28 -15.62
CA GLU A 192 2.82 -7.39 -15.74
C GLU A 192 2.24 -7.51 -17.15
N ALA A 193 1.96 -6.38 -17.80
CA ALA A 193 1.39 -6.31 -19.15
C ALA A 193 2.40 -6.60 -20.29
N GLN A 194 3.71 -6.71 -20.00
CA GLN A 194 4.74 -6.96 -21.01
C GLN A 194 4.85 -8.43 -21.39
N ALA A 195 5.52 -8.73 -22.49
CA ALA A 195 5.77 -10.10 -22.93
C ALA A 195 6.86 -10.82 -22.09
N SER A 196 7.74 -10.08 -21.42
CA SER A 196 8.79 -10.63 -20.57
C SER A 196 8.21 -11.54 -19.47
N PRO A 197 8.70 -12.78 -19.30
CA PRO A 197 8.13 -13.73 -18.35
C PRO A 197 8.46 -13.43 -16.89
N ARG A 198 9.47 -12.58 -16.63
CA ARG A 198 9.95 -12.23 -15.28
C ARG A 198 10.11 -10.72 -15.14
N ILE A 199 10.09 -10.26 -13.89
CA ILE A 199 10.28 -8.84 -13.54
C ILE A 199 11.51 -8.72 -12.65
N ALA A 200 12.36 -7.73 -12.91
CA ALA A 200 13.49 -7.34 -12.07
C ALA A 200 13.31 -5.92 -11.57
N VAL A 201 13.66 -5.65 -10.31
CA VAL A 201 13.59 -4.31 -9.71
C VAL A 201 14.96 -3.92 -9.14
N ALA A 202 15.39 -2.70 -9.46
CA ALA A 202 16.61 -2.12 -8.92
C ALA A 202 16.54 -1.93 -7.39
N PRO A 203 17.69 -1.95 -6.66
CA PRO A 203 17.70 -1.68 -5.23
C PRO A 203 17.18 -0.28 -4.92
N VAL A 204 16.31 -0.19 -3.90
CA VAL A 204 15.77 1.06 -3.37
C VAL A 204 16.30 1.25 -1.95
N PRO A 205 16.80 2.45 -1.55
CA PRO A 205 17.33 2.69 -0.21
C PRO A 205 16.32 2.42 0.91
N GLU A 206 16.76 1.76 1.99
CA GLU A 206 15.98 1.45 3.21
C GLU A 206 15.92 2.64 4.17
N GLN A 207 15.45 3.80 3.69
CA GLN A 207 15.33 5.01 4.50
C GLN A 207 14.04 5.77 4.16
N GLY A 208 13.45 6.45 5.14
CA GLY A 208 12.21 7.21 4.95
C GLY A 208 11.13 6.36 4.28
N ILE A 209 10.49 6.89 3.24
CA ILE A 209 9.45 6.18 2.49
C ILE A 209 9.99 4.94 1.73
N GLY A 210 11.30 4.81 1.54
CA GLY A 210 11.93 3.63 0.95
C GLY A 210 11.69 2.36 1.76
N ILE A 211 11.55 2.45 3.08
CA ILE A 211 11.15 1.34 3.96
C ILE A 211 9.80 0.79 3.52
N ALA A 212 8.84 1.67 3.22
CA ALA A 212 7.52 1.26 2.76
C ALA A 212 7.55 0.67 1.34
N ILE A 213 8.37 1.21 0.44
CA ILE A 213 8.56 0.66 -0.91
C ILE A 213 9.11 -0.77 -0.82
N ASN A 214 10.18 -0.97 -0.06
CA ASN A 214 10.81 -2.28 0.11
C ASN A 214 9.93 -3.29 0.83
N ASP A 215 9.11 -2.87 1.79
CA ASP A 215 8.09 -3.76 2.40
C ASP A 215 7.12 -4.30 1.32
N ARG A 216 6.62 -3.43 0.40
CA ARG A 216 5.74 -3.85 -0.71
C ARG A 216 6.47 -4.77 -1.68
N LEU A 217 7.69 -4.44 -2.06
CA LEU A 217 8.50 -5.24 -2.98
C LEU A 217 8.79 -6.64 -2.41
N ARG A 218 9.19 -6.74 -1.13
CA ARG A 218 9.43 -8.04 -0.46
C ARG A 218 8.17 -8.91 -0.43
N ARG A 219 7.01 -8.32 -0.13
CA ARG A 219 5.74 -9.06 -0.14
C ARG A 219 5.29 -9.44 -1.55
N ALA A 220 5.57 -8.59 -2.54
CA ALA A 220 5.29 -8.87 -3.94
C ALA A 220 6.16 -10.00 -4.51
N ALA A 221 7.40 -10.15 -4.02
CA ALA A 221 8.35 -11.20 -4.41
C ALA A 221 8.22 -12.48 -3.58
N ALA A 222 7.45 -12.48 -2.47
CA ALA A 222 7.29 -13.65 -1.61
C ALA A 222 6.53 -14.77 -2.32
N PRO A 223 6.90 -16.04 -2.08
CA PRO A 223 6.17 -17.19 -2.60
C PRO A 223 4.68 -17.14 -2.21
N ARG A 224 3.81 -17.56 -3.13
CA ARG A 224 2.36 -17.67 -2.93
C ARG A 224 1.97 -18.97 -2.28
#